data_961f0cf037042ef038eefd4c5fe66d44
#
_entry.id   961f0cf037042ef038eefd4c5fe66d44
#
_cell.length_a   1.000
_cell.length_b   1.000
_cell.length_c   1.000
_cell.angle_alpha   90.00
_cell.angle_beta   90.00
_cell.angle_gamma   90.00
#
_symmetry.space_group_name_H-M   'P 1'
#
loop_
_entity.id
_entity.type
_entity.pdbx_description
1 polymer ?
#
loop_
_entity_poly.entity_id
_entity_poly.type
_entity_poly.pdbx_seq_one_letter_code
_entity_poly.pdbx_strand_id
1 'polypeptide(L)'
;IDHDGDEDYLVGNWGMNSKFKASQDFPMKMYYDDFDTNGSFETIVAIEKKGQYYTTLGLDELAEQFSGMLKKKFNSYKSFAGKALVEIFDPKMLEKGTLFEVHNLKSGYLRNDKGKFTFVPFLNKMQVAPITSFLKSNFDSDANEEVFVAGNYFGVSPYHSRFDGFSGALIKNDKTIFLGNQIGIDLTQKAVRHLDIVNFNGKKYMLITINNKKAELYEMPSAKK
;
A
#
# COMPACT_ATOMS: atom_id res chain seq x y z
N ILE A 1 3.26 -6.11 -19.94
CA ILE A 1 1.98 -5.37 -19.90
C ILE A 1 1.72 -4.67 -21.25
N ASP A 2 2.73 -4.13 -21.88
CA ASP A 2 2.62 -3.44 -23.16
C ASP A 2 2.89 -4.35 -24.37
N HIS A 3 3.23 -5.63 -24.14
CA HIS A 3 3.45 -6.67 -25.14
C HIS A 3 4.63 -6.43 -26.10
N ASP A 4 5.66 -5.75 -25.64
CA ASP A 4 6.89 -5.49 -26.43
C ASP A 4 7.90 -6.64 -26.40
N GLY A 5 7.68 -7.65 -25.55
CA GLY A 5 8.50 -8.86 -25.42
C GLY A 5 9.47 -8.83 -24.23
N ASP A 6 9.62 -7.70 -23.56
CA ASP A 6 10.39 -7.59 -22.33
C ASP A 6 9.54 -7.88 -21.07
N GLU A 7 10.16 -8.32 -19.99
CA GLU A 7 9.45 -8.59 -18.73
C GLU A 7 9.25 -7.30 -17.93
N ASP A 8 7.99 -6.92 -17.74
CA ASP A 8 7.57 -5.83 -16.85
C ASP A 8 7.33 -6.33 -15.42
N TYR A 9 7.49 -5.46 -14.43
CA TYR A 9 7.25 -5.78 -13.02
C TYR A 9 6.06 -5.02 -12.46
N LEU A 10 5.05 -5.74 -11.96
CA LEU A 10 3.90 -5.16 -11.28
C LEU A 10 4.29 -4.73 -9.86
N VAL A 11 3.90 -3.52 -9.47
CA VAL A 11 4.25 -2.91 -8.19
C VAL A 11 3.00 -2.48 -7.45
N GLY A 12 2.70 -3.17 -6.35
CA GLY A 12 1.69 -2.75 -5.39
C GLY A 12 2.24 -1.73 -4.41
N ASN A 13 1.45 -0.71 -4.09
CA ASN A 13 1.79 0.32 -3.13
C ASN A 13 0.52 0.80 -2.43
N TRP A 14 0.65 1.85 -1.61
CA TRP A 14 -0.40 2.39 -0.74
C TRP A 14 -1.60 3.00 -1.48
N GLY A 15 -1.39 3.55 -2.68
CA GLY A 15 -2.39 4.29 -3.42
C GLY A 15 -2.46 5.76 -3.01
N MET A 16 -3.43 6.49 -3.57
CA MET A 16 -3.52 7.95 -3.44
C MET A 16 -4.71 8.43 -2.60
N ASN A 17 -5.64 7.53 -2.26
CA ASN A 17 -6.87 7.87 -1.52
C ASN A 17 -6.66 7.74 0.00
N SER A 18 -5.67 8.46 0.52
CA SER A 18 -5.38 8.51 1.96
C SER A 18 -4.95 9.92 2.36
N LYS A 19 -4.85 10.17 3.66
CA LYS A 19 -4.25 11.40 4.19
C LYS A 19 -2.73 11.44 4.03
N PHE A 20 -2.09 10.30 3.80
CA PHE A 20 -0.67 10.24 3.52
C PHE A 20 -0.39 10.78 2.12
N LYS A 21 0.61 11.64 2.04
CA LYS A 21 1.07 12.24 0.80
C LYS A 21 2.58 12.12 0.73
N ALA A 22 3.08 11.84 -0.46
CA ALA A 22 4.50 11.80 -0.76
C ALA A 22 4.73 12.34 -2.16
N SER A 23 5.79 13.09 -2.35
CA SER A 23 6.26 13.58 -3.65
C SER A 23 7.78 13.65 -3.67
N GLN A 24 8.35 13.97 -4.83
CA GLN A 24 9.80 14.14 -4.96
C GLN A 24 10.33 15.25 -4.05
N ASP A 25 9.62 16.37 -3.95
CA ASP A 25 10.03 17.52 -3.15
C ASP A 25 9.66 17.37 -1.66
N PHE A 26 8.61 16.61 -1.37
CA PHE A 26 8.09 16.40 -0.03
C PHE A 26 7.88 14.90 0.24
N PRO A 27 8.96 14.14 0.45
CA PRO A 27 8.85 12.72 0.75
C PRO A 27 8.18 12.47 2.10
N MET A 28 7.52 11.33 2.24
CA MET A 28 7.16 10.80 3.54
C MET A 28 8.43 10.26 4.19
N LYS A 29 8.69 10.60 5.45
CA LYS A 29 9.92 10.31 6.17
C LYS A 29 9.70 9.28 7.27
N MET A 30 10.68 8.39 7.45
CA MET A 30 10.76 7.51 8.61
C MET A 30 12.16 7.60 9.19
N TYR A 31 12.26 7.98 10.45
CA TYR A 31 13.49 7.95 11.22
C TYR A 31 13.50 6.68 12.07
N TYR A 32 14.63 5.99 12.14
CA TYR A 32 14.82 4.72 12.82
C TYR A 32 16.13 4.71 13.59
N ASP A 33 16.05 4.56 14.91
CA ASP A 33 17.20 4.44 15.81
C ASP A 33 16.71 4.04 17.21
N ASP A 34 17.63 3.71 18.12
CA ASP A 34 17.41 3.67 19.57
C ASP A 34 17.53 5.09 20.13
N PHE A 35 16.46 5.87 19.98
CA PHE A 35 16.45 7.30 20.27
C PHE A 35 16.52 7.63 21.77
N ASP A 36 16.04 6.75 22.64
CA ASP A 36 16.04 6.96 24.09
C ASP A 36 17.10 6.10 24.83
N THR A 37 17.94 5.39 24.07
CA THR A 37 19.07 4.58 24.54
C THR A 37 18.65 3.48 25.54
N ASN A 38 17.47 2.89 25.31
CA ASN A 38 16.93 1.81 26.13
C ASN A 38 17.26 0.40 25.58
N GLY A 39 17.92 0.30 24.43
CA GLY A 39 18.25 -0.94 23.72
C GLY A 39 17.17 -1.44 22.77
N SER A 40 16.06 -0.71 22.64
CA SER A 40 15.00 -0.96 21.65
C SER A 40 15.05 0.12 20.57
N PHE A 41 14.67 -0.25 19.34
CA PHE A 41 14.61 0.69 18.25
C PHE A 41 13.22 1.26 18.06
N GLU A 42 13.12 2.57 17.91
CA GLU A 42 11.89 3.29 17.63
C GLU A 42 11.77 3.69 16.17
N THR A 43 10.53 3.94 15.74
CA THR A 43 10.22 4.49 14.43
C THR A 43 9.43 5.78 14.56
N ILE A 44 9.88 6.84 13.90
CA ILE A 44 9.17 8.12 13.83
C ILE A 44 8.79 8.36 12.37
N VAL A 45 7.52 8.16 12.04
CA VAL A 45 7.00 8.40 10.69
C VAL A 45 6.37 9.77 10.61
N ALA A 46 6.76 10.55 9.60
CA ALA A 46 6.30 11.92 9.42
C ALA A 46 5.88 12.21 7.98
N ILE A 47 4.88 13.07 7.84
CA ILE A 47 4.36 13.57 6.57
C ILE A 47 4.42 15.10 6.55
N GLU A 48 4.63 15.65 5.36
CA GLU A 48 4.60 17.09 5.16
C GLU A 48 3.18 17.63 5.13
N LYS A 49 2.95 18.79 5.76
CA LYS A 49 1.77 19.65 5.64
C LYS A 49 2.17 21.11 5.76
N LYS A 50 1.81 21.91 4.75
CA LYS A 50 2.02 23.37 4.76
C LYS A 50 3.48 23.78 5.06
N GLY A 51 4.43 23.06 4.46
CA GLY A 51 5.86 23.34 4.59
C GLY A 51 6.51 22.79 5.86
N GLN A 52 5.81 22.00 6.68
CA GLN A 52 6.36 21.39 7.89
C GLN A 52 6.04 19.91 7.96
N TYR A 53 6.86 19.15 8.67
CA TYR A 53 6.62 17.73 8.93
C TYR A 53 5.88 17.51 10.24
N TYR A 54 4.92 16.58 10.22
CA TYR A 54 4.11 16.19 11.37
C TYR A 54 4.13 14.67 11.51
N THR A 55 4.12 14.17 12.74
CA THR A 55 4.06 12.75 13.00
C THR A 55 2.73 12.14 12.53
N THR A 56 2.78 10.90 12.07
CA THR A 56 1.57 10.14 11.68
C THR A 56 0.88 9.52 12.90
N LEU A 57 1.60 9.30 13.98
CA LEU A 57 1.09 8.76 15.24
C LEU A 57 0.75 9.88 16.22
N GLY A 58 -0.21 9.60 17.10
CA GLY A 58 -0.60 10.49 18.19
C GLY A 58 0.31 10.39 19.41
N LEU A 59 -0.01 11.15 20.45
CA LEU A 59 0.82 11.22 21.66
C LEU A 59 0.95 9.85 22.36
N ASP A 60 -0.13 9.09 22.49
CA ASP A 60 -0.08 7.83 23.23
C ASP A 60 0.74 6.78 22.52
N GLU A 61 0.53 6.59 21.20
CA GLU A 61 1.27 5.60 20.42
C GLU A 61 2.77 5.93 20.34
N LEU A 62 3.11 7.22 20.22
CA LEU A 62 4.51 7.64 20.27
C LEU A 62 5.09 7.45 21.68
N ALA A 63 4.32 7.73 22.73
CA ALA A 63 4.78 7.59 24.10
C ALA A 63 4.96 6.13 24.54
N GLU A 64 4.27 5.17 23.90
CA GLU A 64 4.52 3.74 24.09
C GLU A 64 5.93 3.36 23.59
N GLN A 65 6.37 3.94 22.48
CA GLN A 65 7.72 3.69 21.95
C GLN A 65 8.81 4.39 22.79
N PHE A 66 8.58 5.61 23.28
CA PHE A 66 9.60 6.46 23.89
C PHE A 66 9.62 6.42 25.44
N SER A 67 9.36 5.27 26.06
CA SER A 67 9.52 5.03 27.51
C SER A 67 9.01 6.17 28.42
N GLY A 68 7.97 6.87 27.99
CA GLY A 68 7.35 7.97 28.72
C GLY A 68 8.08 9.33 28.61
N MET A 69 9.15 9.44 27.80
CA MET A 69 9.84 10.73 27.53
C MET A 69 8.85 11.78 27.02
N LEU A 70 7.99 11.41 26.09
CA LEU A 70 6.99 12.31 25.49
C LEU A 70 5.91 12.71 26.49
N LYS A 71 5.48 11.84 27.39
CA LYS A 71 4.48 12.18 28.43
C LYS A 71 5.02 13.20 29.46
N LYS A 72 6.32 13.25 29.69
CA LYS A 72 6.96 14.30 30.50
C LYS A 72 6.96 15.66 29.80
N LYS A 73 7.12 15.65 28.45
CA LYS A 73 7.12 16.88 27.63
C LYS A 73 5.71 17.37 27.34
N PHE A 74 4.77 16.46 27.10
CA PHE A 74 3.38 16.76 26.75
C PHE A 74 2.43 16.06 27.74
N ASN A 75 1.81 16.83 28.60
CA ASN A 75 0.90 16.32 29.65
C ASN A 75 -0.54 16.13 29.17
N SER A 76 -0.84 16.47 27.93
CA SER A 76 -2.18 16.36 27.34
C SER A 76 -2.13 16.34 25.82
N TYR A 77 -3.17 15.79 25.18
CA TYR A 77 -3.35 15.90 23.73
C TYR A 77 -3.40 17.36 23.26
N LYS A 78 -3.95 18.27 24.05
CA LYS A 78 -4.00 19.71 23.71
C LYS A 78 -2.60 20.32 23.60
N SER A 79 -1.66 19.92 24.44
CA SER A 79 -0.28 20.42 24.39
C SER A 79 0.53 19.82 23.24
N PHE A 80 0.12 18.64 22.75
CA PHE A 80 0.78 17.93 21.64
C PHE A 80 0.18 18.27 20.27
N ALA A 81 -1.15 18.47 20.19
CA ALA A 81 -1.86 18.66 18.93
C ALA A 81 -1.32 19.85 18.13
N GLY A 82 -1.08 19.63 16.84
CA GLY A 82 -0.57 20.65 15.92
C GLY A 82 0.92 20.96 16.04
N LYS A 83 1.65 20.23 16.88
CA LYS A 83 3.10 20.36 16.99
C LYS A 83 3.81 19.76 15.78
N ALA A 84 4.71 20.52 15.19
CA ALA A 84 5.59 20.00 14.13
C ALA A 84 6.60 19.00 14.68
N LEU A 85 7.13 18.16 13.80
CA LEU A 85 8.12 17.13 14.16
C LEU A 85 9.28 17.68 14.99
N VAL A 86 9.84 18.84 14.60
CA VAL A 86 10.96 19.50 15.27
C VAL A 86 10.59 20.16 16.60
N GLU A 87 9.29 20.36 16.88
CA GLU A 87 8.81 20.80 18.18
C GLU A 87 8.61 19.61 19.14
N ILE A 88 8.39 18.40 18.59
CA ILE A 88 8.22 17.17 19.36
C ILE A 88 9.58 16.55 19.69
N PHE A 89 10.43 16.40 18.71
CA PHE A 89 11.76 15.77 18.81
C PHE A 89 12.86 16.79 18.55
N ASP A 90 13.97 16.66 19.27
CA ASP A 90 15.17 17.46 19.01
C ASP A 90 15.73 17.14 17.62
N PRO A 91 15.96 18.13 16.75
CA PRO A 91 16.58 17.89 15.43
C PRO A 91 17.88 17.10 15.48
N LYS A 92 18.74 17.34 16.48
CA LYS A 92 19.98 16.60 16.66
C LYS A 92 19.76 15.12 16.99
N MET A 93 18.65 14.78 17.63
CA MET A 93 18.24 13.41 17.87
C MET A 93 17.83 12.74 16.56
N LEU A 94 17.02 13.42 15.74
CA LEU A 94 16.59 12.91 14.44
C LEU A 94 17.76 12.72 13.46
N GLU A 95 18.75 13.62 13.47
CA GLU A 95 19.95 13.57 12.61
C GLU A 95 20.85 12.35 12.89
N LYS A 96 20.80 11.79 14.10
CA LYS A 96 21.56 10.56 14.45
C LYS A 96 20.94 9.31 13.87
N GLY A 97 19.62 9.29 13.69
CA GLY A 97 18.90 8.13 13.21
C GLY A 97 19.05 7.92 11.71
N THR A 98 18.80 6.69 11.29
CA THR A 98 18.71 6.34 9.87
C THR A 98 17.43 6.93 9.29
N LEU A 99 17.56 7.74 8.24
CA LEU A 99 16.43 8.33 7.52
C LEU A 99 16.07 7.45 6.31
N PHE A 100 14.80 7.04 6.24
CA PHE A 100 14.19 6.45 5.07
C PHE A 100 13.16 7.41 4.47
N GLU A 101 13.08 7.47 3.16
CA GLU A 101 12.17 8.37 2.45
C GLU A 101 11.32 7.60 1.42
N VAL A 102 10.04 7.97 1.34
CA VAL A 102 9.12 7.48 0.32
C VAL A 102 8.66 8.67 -0.51
N HIS A 103 8.98 8.64 -1.81
CA HIS A 103 8.67 9.73 -2.75
C HIS A 103 7.40 9.46 -3.56
N ASN A 104 6.91 8.21 -3.61
CA ASN A 104 5.76 7.83 -4.40
C ASN A 104 4.94 6.75 -3.70
N LEU A 105 3.63 6.97 -3.58
CA LEU A 105 2.67 6.03 -2.99
C LEU A 105 1.79 5.34 -4.05
N LYS A 106 1.96 5.64 -5.33
CA LYS A 106 1.16 5.06 -6.41
C LYS A 106 1.53 3.61 -6.64
N SER A 107 0.52 2.78 -6.86
CA SER A 107 0.68 1.47 -7.48
C SER A 107 0.83 1.60 -8.99
N GLY A 108 1.54 0.68 -9.63
CA GLY A 108 1.82 0.76 -11.06
C GLY A 108 2.60 -0.44 -11.56
N TYR A 109 3.38 -0.23 -12.59
CA TYR A 109 4.34 -1.22 -13.08
C TYR A 109 5.65 -0.54 -13.48
N LEU A 110 6.73 -1.29 -13.40
CA LEU A 110 8.03 -0.92 -13.95
C LEU A 110 8.08 -1.46 -15.38
N ARG A 111 7.90 -0.57 -16.34
CA ARG A 111 8.09 -0.92 -17.75
C ARG A 111 9.57 -1.12 -18.00
N ASN A 112 9.89 -2.23 -18.62
CA ASN A 112 11.24 -2.60 -18.99
C ASN A 112 11.45 -2.30 -20.49
N ASP A 113 12.30 -1.35 -20.80
CA ASP A 113 12.73 -1.09 -22.18
C ASP A 113 14.20 -1.57 -22.30
N LYS A 114 14.42 -2.85 -22.59
CA LYS A 114 15.76 -3.47 -22.77
C LYS A 114 16.70 -3.26 -21.56
N GLY A 115 16.17 -3.46 -20.35
CA GLY A 115 16.90 -3.29 -19.08
C GLY A 115 16.83 -1.89 -18.50
N LYS A 116 16.18 -0.94 -19.15
CA LYS A 116 15.89 0.38 -18.60
C LYS A 116 14.47 0.42 -18.04
N PHE A 117 14.35 0.54 -16.75
CA PHE A 117 13.06 0.56 -16.06
C PHE A 117 12.49 1.97 -15.94
N THR A 118 11.21 2.11 -16.24
CA THR A 118 10.45 3.35 -16.07
C THR A 118 9.15 3.03 -15.31
N PHE A 119 8.91 3.73 -14.19
CA PHE A 119 7.67 3.54 -13.42
C PHE A 119 6.48 4.18 -14.14
N VAL A 120 5.46 3.37 -14.42
CA VAL A 120 4.18 3.79 -15.02
C VAL A 120 3.07 3.57 -14.00
N PRO A 121 2.45 4.63 -13.45
CA PRO A 121 1.39 4.48 -12.48
C PRO A 121 0.11 3.93 -13.12
N PHE A 122 -0.61 3.08 -12.39
CA PHE A 122 -1.97 2.69 -12.78
C PHE A 122 -2.93 3.90 -12.77
N LEU A 123 -4.05 3.76 -13.45
CA LEU A 123 -5.10 4.78 -13.49
C LEU A 123 -5.63 5.11 -12.08
N ASN A 124 -6.11 6.33 -11.88
CA ASN A 124 -6.59 6.82 -10.58
C ASN A 124 -7.64 5.92 -9.91
N LYS A 125 -8.50 5.26 -10.70
CA LYS A 125 -9.49 4.31 -10.19
C LYS A 125 -8.88 3.09 -9.48
N MET A 126 -7.61 2.80 -9.69
CA MET A 126 -6.85 1.75 -9.00
C MET A 126 -6.03 2.26 -7.82
N GLN A 127 -5.98 3.58 -7.58
CA GLN A 127 -5.21 4.21 -6.50
C GLN A 127 -6.05 4.42 -5.22
N VAL A 128 -7.19 3.74 -5.10
CA VAL A 128 -8.18 4.00 -4.03
C VAL A 128 -7.87 3.30 -2.71
N ALA A 129 -7.02 2.26 -2.75
CA ALA A 129 -6.54 1.55 -1.57
C ALA A 129 -5.23 0.82 -1.90
N PRO A 130 -4.49 0.30 -0.90
CA PRO A 130 -3.29 -0.50 -1.13
C PRO A 130 -3.56 -1.71 -2.04
N ILE A 131 -2.66 -1.93 -2.99
CA ILE A 131 -2.62 -3.14 -3.81
C ILE A 131 -1.60 -4.09 -3.20
N THR A 132 -2.01 -5.34 -2.95
CA THR A 132 -1.22 -6.33 -2.22
C THR A 132 -0.96 -7.61 -3.00
N SER A 133 -1.72 -7.86 -4.06
CA SER A 133 -1.61 -9.12 -4.80
C SER A 133 -1.96 -8.96 -6.27
N PHE A 134 -1.27 -9.74 -7.10
CA PHE A 134 -1.43 -9.83 -8.54
C PHE A 134 -1.50 -11.30 -8.95
N LEU A 135 -2.37 -11.60 -9.91
CA LEU A 135 -2.48 -12.93 -10.52
C LEU A 135 -2.55 -12.80 -12.03
N LYS A 136 -1.55 -13.33 -12.72
CA LYS A 136 -1.52 -13.40 -14.18
C LYS A 136 -2.13 -14.70 -14.66
N SER A 137 -3.11 -14.64 -15.53
CA SER A 137 -3.75 -15.79 -16.16
C SER A 137 -4.63 -15.35 -17.33
N ASN A 138 -5.07 -16.31 -18.14
CA ASN A 138 -6.12 -16.07 -19.14
C ASN A 138 -7.49 -16.09 -18.44
N PHE A 139 -8.14 -14.93 -18.32
CA PHE A 139 -9.43 -14.75 -17.63
C PHE A 139 -10.64 -14.73 -18.56
N ASP A 140 -10.47 -14.65 -19.86
CA ASP A 140 -11.58 -14.59 -20.83
C ASP A 140 -11.48 -15.59 -21.99
N SER A 141 -10.51 -16.49 -21.93
CA SER A 141 -10.27 -17.56 -22.94
C SER A 141 -9.89 -17.03 -24.32
N ASP A 142 -9.33 -15.83 -24.42
CA ASP A 142 -8.67 -15.37 -25.63
C ASP A 142 -7.19 -15.85 -25.67
N ALA A 143 -6.37 -15.35 -26.59
CA ALA A 143 -4.98 -15.77 -26.73
C ALA A 143 -4.03 -15.10 -25.73
N ASN A 144 -4.48 -14.11 -24.99
CA ASN A 144 -3.64 -13.30 -24.11
C ASN A 144 -3.85 -13.69 -22.64
N GLU A 145 -2.93 -13.29 -21.79
CA GLU A 145 -3.08 -13.36 -20.36
C GLU A 145 -3.34 -11.97 -19.81
N GLU A 146 -4.33 -11.88 -18.92
CA GLU A 146 -4.65 -10.70 -18.16
C GLU A 146 -4.02 -10.76 -16.76
N VAL A 147 -4.07 -9.64 -16.06
CA VAL A 147 -3.67 -9.54 -14.65
C VAL A 147 -4.86 -9.17 -13.80
N PHE A 148 -5.27 -10.06 -12.89
CA PHE A 148 -6.21 -9.71 -11.82
C PHE A 148 -5.43 -9.11 -10.64
N VAL A 149 -5.95 -8.00 -10.09
CA VAL A 149 -5.30 -7.21 -9.06
C VAL A 149 -6.23 -7.08 -7.86
N ALA A 150 -5.71 -7.33 -6.67
CA ALA A 150 -6.46 -7.20 -5.43
C ALA A 150 -5.65 -6.49 -4.34
N GLY A 151 -6.35 -6.06 -3.28
CA GLY A 151 -5.71 -5.31 -2.24
C GLY A 151 -6.58 -5.08 -1.02
N ASN A 152 -6.61 -3.83 -0.57
CA ASN A 152 -7.16 -3.33 0.69
C ASN A 152 -6.31 -3.66 1.92
N TYR A 153 -6.39 -2.81 2.93
CA TYR A 153 -5.60 -2.96 4.15
C TYR A 153 -6.32 -2.39 5.37
N PHE A 154 -6.34 -3.17 6.49
CA PHE A 154 -7.03 -2.81 7.73
C PHE A 154 -6.09 -2.66 8.93
N GLY A 155 -4.80 -2.93 8.76
CA GLY A 155 -3.81 -2.90 9.82
C GLY A 155 -3.25 -1.51 10.12
N VAL A 156 -4.10 -0.48 10.07
CA VAL A 156 -3.76 0.90 10.43
C VAL A 156 -4.44 1.30 11.72
N SER A 157 -3.90 2.30 12.42
CA SER A 157 -4.57 2.87 13.60
C SER A 157 -5.97 3.37 13.24
N PRO A 158 -6.97 3.22 14.14
CA PRO A 158 -8.38 3.54 13.85
C PRO A 158 -8.61 4.94 13.30
N TYR A 159 -7.84 5.94 13.73
CA TYR A 159 -7.96 7.32 13.25
C TYR A 159 -7.38 7.55 11.84
N HIS A 160 -6.76 6.54 11.21
CA HIS A 160 -6.37 6.56 9.80
C HIS A 160 -7.48 6.06 8.88
N SER A 161 -8.60 5.57 9.44
CA SER A 161 -9.68 4.89 8.73
C SER A 161 -9.25 3.52 8.20
N ARG A 162 -10.09 2.91 7.36
CA ARG A 162 -9.81 1.63 6.71
C ARG A 162 -9.57 1.89 5.22
N PHE A 163 -8.62 1.19 4.65
CA PHE A 163 -8.36 1.23 3.22
C PHE A 163 -9.05 0.04 2.58
N ASP A 164 -10.36 0.13 2.36
CA ASP A 164 -11.25 -0.97 2.00
C ASP A 164 -12.11 -0.73 0.74
N GLY A 165 -11.85 0.36 0.03
CA GLY A 165 -12.66 0.79 -1.12
C GLY A 165 -12.29 0.17 -2.46
N PHE A 166 -11.27 -0.70 -2.56
CA PHE A 166 -10.87 -1.31 -3.82
C PHE A 166 -11.62 -2.62 -4.06
N SER A 167 -12.38 -2.67 -5.15
CA SER A 167 -13.16 -3.86 -5.54
C SER A 167 -12.34 -4.96 -6.23
N GLY A 168 -11.02 -4.75 -6.39
CA GLY A 168 -10.20 -5.51 -7.33
C GLY A 168 -10.29 -4.93 -8.74
N ALA A 169 -9.41 -5.38 -9.63
CA ALA A 169 -9.44 -5.00 -11.04
C ALA A 169 -8.86 -6.09 -11.94
N LEU A 170 -9.37 -6.20 -13.16
CA LEU A 170 -8.81 -6.98 -14.24
C LEU A 170 -8.15 -6.03 -15.25
N ILE A 171 -6.85 -6.17 -15.43
CA ILE A 171 -6.06 -5.43 -16.40
C ILE A 171 -5.88 -6.31 -17.64
N LYS A 172 -6.42 -5.89 -18.77
CA LYS A 172 -6.20 -6.56 -20.07
C LYS A 172 -4.95 -6.05 -20.77
N ASN A 173 -4.70 -4.74 -20.65
CA ASN A 173 -3.51 -4.06 -21.14
C ASN A 173 -3.39 -2.70 -20.42
N ASP A 174 -2.39 -1.89 -20.77
CA ASP A 174 -2.12 -0.59 -20.16
C ASP A 174 -3.32 0.39 -20.18
N LYS A 175 -4.29 0.22 -21.09
CA LYS A 175 -5.45 1.10 -21.30
C LYS A 175 -6.79 0.50 -20.86
N THR A 176 -6.92 -0.84 -20.92
CA THR A 176 -8.20 -1.53 -20.69
C THR A 176 -8.20 -2.19 -19.32
N ILE A 177 -8.92 -1.57 -18.38
CA ILE A 177 -9.04 -2.02 -16.99
C ILE A 177 -10.51 -2.04 -16.60
N PHE A 178 -10.96 -3.20 -16.09
CA PHE A 178 -12.29 -3.41 -15.51
C PHE A 178 -12.16 -3.52 -13.99
N LEU A 179 -12.94 -2.74 -13.25
CA LEU A 179 -13.02 -2.92 -11.80
C LEU A 179 -13.73 -4.22 -11.44
N GLY A 180 -13.39 -4.83 -10.32
CA GLY A 180 -13.92 -6.12 -9.90
C GLY A 180 -15.45 -6.15 -9.83
N ASN A 181 -16.07 -5.12 -9.30
CA ASN A 181 -17.54 -5.00 -9.27
C ASN A 181 -18.21 -4.93 -10.65
N GLN A 182 -17.48 -4.57 -11.70
CA GLN A 182 -17.99 -4.58 -13.10
C GLN A 182 -17.97 -5.98 -13.72
N ILE A 183 -17.19 -6.89 -13.17
CA ILE A 183 -17.00 -8.27 -13.66
C ILE A 183 -17.52 -9.32 -12.68
N GLY A 184 -18.32 -8.91 -11.68
CA GLY A 184 -18.95 -9.82 -10.72
C GLY A 184 -18.06 -10.27 -9.56
N ILE A 185 -16.89 -9.65 -9.38
CA ILE A 185 -15.97 -9.93 -8.27
C ILE A 185 -15.81 -8.65 -7.45
N ASP A 186 -16.56 -8.53 -6.36
CA ASP A 186 -16.45 -7.35 -5.49
C ASP A 186 -15.63 -7.66 -4.23
N LEU A 187 -14.45 -7.06 -4.16
CA LEU A 187 -13.51 -7.19 -3.04
C LEU A 187 -13.52 -5.96 -2.11
N THR A 188 -14.48 -5.05 -2.24
CA THR A 188 -14.65 -3.97 -1.25
C THR A 188 -14.84 -4.57 0.14
N GLN A 189 -14.27 -3.92 1.17
CA GLN A 189 -14.29 -4.41 2.55
C GLN A 189 -13.65 -5.80 2.78
N LYS A 190 -12.80 -6.24 1.85
CA LYS A 190 -12.02 -7.48 1.96
C LYS A 190 -10.54 -7.15 1.85
N ALA A 191 -9.76 -7.37 2.91
CA ALA A 191 -8.31 -7.21 2.88
C ALA A 191 -7.68 -8.47 2.28
N VAL A 192 -7.52 -8.47 0.96
CA VAL A 192 -6.92 -9.59 0.23
C VAL A 192 -5.42 -9.66 0.54
N ARG A 193 -4.93 -10.89 0.77
CA ARG A 193 -3.51 -11.15 1.06
C ARG A 193 -2.81 -11.84 -0.10
N HIS A 194 -3.50 -12.76 -0.73
CA HIS A 194 -2.90 -13.56 -1.79
C HIS A 194 -3.95 -13.98 -2.81
N LEU A 195 -3.52 -14.09 -4.05
CA LEU A 195 -4.27 -14.63 -5.19
C LEU A 195 -3.50 -15.81 -5.73
N ASP A 196 -4.19 -16.91 -6.05
CA ASP A 196 -3.57 -18.08 -6.65
C ASP A 196 -4.56 -18.81 -7.56
N ILE A 197 -4.06 -19.80 -8.31
CA ILE A 197 -4.87 -20.66 -9.15
C ILE A 197 -4.90 -22.04 -8.55
N VAL A 198 -6.09 -22.58 -8.34
CA VAL A 198 -6.29 -23.95 -7.89
C VAL A 198 -7.12 -24.75 -8.89
N ASN A 199 -6.79 -26.02 -9.08
CA ASN A 199 -7.55 -26.95 -9.89
C ASN A 199 -8.34 -27.87 -8.95
N PHE A 200 -9.64 -27.91 -9.12
CA PHE A 200 -10.52 -28.75 -8.35
C PHE A 200 -11.61 -29.39 -9.24
N ASN A 201 -11.75 -30.71 -9.16
CA ASN A 201 -12.69 -31.49 -10.01
C ASN A 201 -12.60 -31.16 -11.51
N GLY A 202 -11.39 -30.99 -12.03
CA GLY A 202 -11.14 -30.71 -13.45
C GLY A 202 -11.46 -29.28 -13.89
N LYS A 203 -11.82 -28.41 -12.96
CA LYS A 203 -12.08 -26.99 -13.20
C LYS A 203 -10.98 -26.14 -12.57
N LYS A 204 -10.71 -24.99 -13.17
CA LYS A 204 -9.75 -24.00 -12.73
C LYS A 204 -10.47 -22.90 -11.94
N TYR A 205 -9.93 -22.53 -10.79
CA TYR A 205 -10.49 -21.48 -9.93
C TYR A 205 -9.41 -20.48 -9.55
N MET A 206 -9.78 -19.22 -9.48
CA MET A 206 -9.00 -18.22 -8.75
C MET A 206 -9.33 -18.35 -7.26
N LEU A 207 -8.31 -18.62 -6.46
CA LEU A 207 -8.37 -18.63 -4.99
C LEU A 207 -8.00 -17.24 -4.48
N ILE A 208 -8.88 -16.66 -3.65
CA ILE A 208 -8.65 -15.38 -3.00
C ILE A 208 -8.55 -15.60 -1.50
N THR A 209 -7.39 -15.36 -0.91
CA THR A 209 -7.22 -15.41 0.54
C THR A 209 -7.44 -14.02 1.15
N ILE A 210 -8.27 -13.96 2.17
CA ILE A 210 -8.75 -12.71 2.78
C ILE A 210 -8.39 -12.72 4.27
N ASN A 211 -7.77 -11.64 4.75
CA ASN A 211 -7.40 -11.51 6.16
C ASN A 211 -8.64 -11.59 7.07
N ASN A 212 -8.60 -12.49 8.07
CA ASN A 212 -9.68 -12.74 9.02
C ASN A 212 -11.06 -13.10 8.41
N LYS A 213 -11.08 -13.65 7.19
CA LYS A 213 -12.29 -14.15 6.52
C LYS A 213 -12.01 -15.50 5.85
N LYS A 214 -13.07 -16.19 5.46
CA LYS A 214 -12.96 -17.41 4.64
C LYS A 214 -12.36 -17.04 3.28
N ALA A 215 -11.54 -17.93 2.73
CA ALA A 215 -11.10 -17.84 1.35
C ALA A 215 -12.28 -17.99 0.39
N GLU A 216 -12.19 -17.33 -0.75
CA GLU A 216 -13.20 -17.37 -1.81
C GLU A 216 -12.62 -18.05 -3.06
N LEU A 217 -13.48 -18.75 -3.79
CA LEU A 217 -13.13 -19.40 -5.06
C LEU A 217 -14.03 -18.84 -6.15
N TYR A 218 -13.44 -18.39 -7.23
CA TYR A 218 -14.12 -17.93 -8.43
C TYR A 218 -13.75 -18.85 -9.59
N GLU A 219 -14.76 -19.52 -10.19
CA GLU A 219 -14.54 -20.39 -11.35
C GLU A 219 -14.02 -19.56 -12.52
N MET A 220 -12.91 -20.01 -13.10
CA MET A 220 -12.30 -19.38 -14.26
C MET A 220 -12.84 -20.00 -15.54
N PRO A 221 -12.89 -19.25 -16.64
CA PRO A 221 -13.29 -19.82 -17.93
C PRO A 221 -12.43 -21.00 -18.33
N SER A 222 -13.06 -22.05 -18.81
CA SER A 222 -12.31 -23.16 -19.43
C SER A 222 -11.77 -22.69 -20.77
N ALA A 223 -10.53 -23.04 -21.08
CA ALA A 223 -10.02 -22.83 -22.44
C ALA A 223 -11.00 -23.47 -23.46
N LYS A 224 -11.49 -22.68 -24.40
CA LYS A 224 -12.26 -23.23 -25.53
C LYS A 224 -11.33 -24.20 -26.28
N LYS A 225 -11.74 -25.47 -26.37
CA LYS A 225 -11.08 -26.48 -27.20
C LYS A 225 -11.13 -26.10 -28.66
#